data_ad9be93eb926c7f8105961f91e2e8ec4
#
_entry.id   ad9be93eb926c7f8105961f91e2e8ec4
#
_cell.length_a   1.000
_cell.length_b   1.000
_cell.length_c   1.000
_cell.angle_alpha   90.00
_cell.angle_beta   90.00
_cell.angle_gamma   90.00
#
_symmetry.space_group_name_H-M   'P 1'
#
loop_
_entity.id
_entity.type
_entity.pdbx_description
1 polymer ?
#
loop_
_entity_poly.entity_id
_entity_poly.type
_entity_poly.pdbx_seq_one_letter_code
_entity_poly.pdbx_strand_id
1 'polypeptide(L)'
;MNSAEILRYLKEHPEFLIQHAAELNIRVSESKVRSFAEAQIAAAEKKIDNIAHNMAQVAENAEANKCTMQRIFQLNLALLSCNTVSQVLKAVSGRLNNDFNLPNFCLLLTESSRKKQTIPPEMHLTDNALAERLSGLNKPKCANKLLDEKLIKRLPDPDAESFLHLPLRFNERTIGVLIIGHKDPAYFAPNTPTEFVSLMGEAIATH
;
A
#
# COMPACT_ATOMS: atom_id res chain seq x y z
N MET A 1 -36.90 3.56 33.09
CA MET A 1 -36.60 2.88 31.80
C MET A 1 -36.66 3.94 30.70
N ASN A 2 -35.59 4.04 29.94
CA ASN A 2 -35.50 5.00 28.80
C ASN A 2 -36.15 4.37 27.56
N SER A 3 -36.77 5.17 26.70
CA SER A 3 -37.42 4.69 25.45
C SER A 3 -36.47 3.84 24.58
N ALA A 4 -35.15 4.14 24.59
CA ALA A 4 -34.15 3.36 23.88
C ALA A 4 -33.94 1.93 24.49
N GLU A 5 -34.04 1.78 25.78
CA GLU A 5 -33.95 0.48 26.47
C GLU A 5 -35.18 -0.39 26.17
N ILE A 6 -36.36 0.23 26.16
CA ILE A 6 -37.62 -0.46 25.79
C ILE A 6 -37.53 -0.94 24.34
N LEU A 7 -37.10 -0.08 23.41
CA LEU A 7 -36.98 -0.45 22.01
C LEU A 7 -35.94 -1.55 21.79
N ARG A 8 -34.85 -1.55 22.55
CA ARG A 8 -33.85 -2.63 22.48
C ARG A 8 -34.42 -3.95 22.98
N TYR A 9 -35.10 -3.92 24.13
CA TYR A 9 -35.74 -5.11 24.70
C TYR A 9 -36.79 -5.72 23.77
N LEU A 10 -37.64 -4.90 23.15
CA LEU A 10 -38.65 -5.37 22.21
C LEU A 10 -38.05 -5.91 20.90
N LYS A 11 -36.86 -5.44 20.50
CA LYS A 11 -36.14 -6.01 19.36
C LYS A 11 -35.50 -7.36 19.68
N GLU A 12 -35.05 -7.56 20.91
CA GLU A 12 -34.46 -8.81 21.39
C GLU A 12 -35.53 -9.86 21.71
N HIS A 13 -36.75 -9.40 22.10
CA HIS A 13 -37.90 -10.24 22.52
C HIS A 13 -39.18 -9.89 21.77
N PRO A 14 -39.27 -10.13 20.47
CA PRO A 14 -40.47 -9.79 19.68
C PRO A 14 -41.72 -10.55 20.11
N GLU A 15 -41.56 -11.74 20.71
CA GLU A 15 -42.65 -12.53 21.27
C GLU A 15 -43.37 -11.83 22.43
N PHE A 16 -42.74 -10.92 23.16
CA PHE A 16 -43.31 -10.16 24.25
C PHE A 16 -44.54 -9.32 23.80
N LEU A 17 -44.45 -8.74 22.59
CA LEU A 17 -45.55 -7.96 22.03
C LEU A 17 -46.77 -8.84 21.67
N ILE A 18 -46.53 -10.09 21.30
CA ILE A 18 -47.61 -11.03 20.98
C ILE A 18 -48.29 -11.52 22.26
N GLN A 19 -47.49 -11.88 23.30
CA GLN A 19 -47.99 -12.40 24.57
C GLN A 19 -48.79 -11.37 25.36
N HIS A 20 -48.40 -10.07 25.29
CA HIS A 20 -49.02 -8.99 26.03
C HIS A 20 -49.87 -8.04 25.16
N ALA A 21 -50.20 -8.46 23.93
CA ALA A 21 -50.97 -7.63 23.00
C ALA A 21 -52.33 -7.21 23.53
N ALA A 22 -53.01 -8.09 24.28
CA ALA A 22 -54.30 -7.82 24.91
C ALA A 22 -54.20 -6.74 26.01
N GLU A 23 -53.17 -6.84 26.86
CA GLU A 23 -52.89 -5.89 27.93
C GLU A 23 -52.45 -4.53 27.42
N LEU A 24 -51.68 -4.50 26.32
CA LEU A 24 -51.23 -3.28 25.68
C LEU A 24 -52.25 -2.66 24.75
N ASN A 25 -53.42 -3.31 24.59
CA ASN A 25 -54.50 -2.89 23.69
C ASN A 25 -54.04 -2.70 22.21
N ILE A 26 -53.03 -3.52 21.81
CA ILE A 26 -52.44 -3.48 20.48
C ILE A 26 -53.03 -4.63 19.66
N ARG A 27 -53.63 -4.28 18.51
CA ARG A 27 -53.99 -5.30 17.49
C ARG A 27 -52.72 -5.69 16.70
N VAL A 28 -52.06 -6.73 17.15
CA VAL A 28 -50.91 -7.32 16.43
C VAL A 28 -51.48 -8.26 15.37
N SER A 29 -51.41 -7.86 14.10
CA SER A 29 -51.76 -8.80 13.04
C SER A 29 -50.55 -9.73 12.80
N GLU A 30 -50.81 -11.03 12.70
CA GLU A 30 -49.76 -12.04 12.41
C GLU A 30 -48.93 -11.69 11.16
N SER A 31 -49.58 -11.04 10.18
CA SER A 31 -48.91 -10.57 8.97
C SER A 31 -47.84 -9.51 9.23
N LYS A 32 -48.03 -8.61 10.22
CA LYS A 32 -47.02 -7.60 10.58
C LYS A 32 -45.84 -8.17 11.34
N VAL A 33 -46.08 -9.16 12.21
CA VAL A 33 -45.00 -9.86 12.94
C VAL A 33 -44.15 -10.68 11.97
N ARG A 34 -44.79 -11.38 11.03
CA ARG A 34 -44.11 -12.14 9.97
C ARG A 34 -43.26 -11.21 9.09
N SER A 35 -43.80 -10.08 8.66
CA SER A 35 -43.08 -9.06 7.87
C SER A 35 -41.88 -8.48 8.63
N PHE A 36 -41.97 -8.30 9.97
CA PHE A 36 -40.83 -7.82 10.79
C PHE A 36 -39.74 -8.88 10.90
N ALA A 37 -40.10 -10.13 11.13
CA ALA A 37 -39.14 -11.25 11.18
C ALA A 37 -38.43 -11.44 9.83
N GLU A 38 -39.15 -11.37 8.72
CA GLU A 38 -38.60 -11.43 7.37
C GLU A 38 -37.64 -10.27 7.10
N ALA A 39 -37.96 -9.05 7.54
CA ALA A 39 -37.08 -7.89 7.43
C ALA A 39 -35.81 -8.04 8.27
N GLN A 40 -35.87 -8.64 9.48
CA GLN A 40 -34.70 -8.94 10.28
C GLN A 40 -33.81 -10.00 9.65
N ILE A 41 -34.40 -11.06 9.07
CA ILE A 41 -33.67 -12.11 8.36
C ILE A 41 -32.94 -11.49 7.16
N ALA A 42 -33.62 -10.73 6.33
CA ALA A 42 -33.03 -10.05 5.17
C ALA A 42 -31.89 -9.09 5.57
N ALA A 43 -32.04 -8.38 6.71
CA ALA A 43 -30.98 -7.51 7.23
C ALA A 43 -29.76 -8.32 7.76
N ALA A 44 -30.00 -9.49 8.36
CA ALA A 44 -28.94 -10.39 8.80
C ALA A 44 -28.20 -11.03 7.61
N GLU A 45 -28.93 -11.50 6.60
CA GLU A 45 -28.37 -12.04 5.34
C GLU A 45 -27.47 -11.00 4.66
N LYS A 46 -27.94 -9.75 4.52
CA LYS A 46 -27.13 -8.67 3.95
C LYS A 46 -25.86 -8.39 4.75
N LYS A 47 -25.89 -8.52 6.08
CA LYS A 47 -24.68 -8.40 6.91
C LYS A 47 -23.72 -9.57 6.68
N ILE A 48 -24.23 -10.77 6.55
CA ILE A 48 -23.42 -11.97 6.26
C ILE A 48 -22.72 -11.81 4.92
N ASP A 49 -23.45 -11.40 3.88
CA ASP A 49 -22.89 -11.18 2.55
C ASP A 49 -21.79 -10.10 2.56
N ASN A 50 -22.01 -9.00 3.28
CA ASN A 50 -20.99 -7.94 3.43
C ASN A 50 -19.75 -8.46 4.16
N ILE A 51 -19.91 -9.27 5.21
CA ILE A 51 -18.78 -9.85 5.95
C ILE A 51 -18.04 -10.85 5.04
N ALA A 52 -18.73 -11.70 4.32
CA ALA A 52 -18.13 -12.65 3.38
C ALA A 52 -17.33 -11.92 2.29
N HIS A 53 -17.89 -10.85 1.72
CA HIS A 53 -17.18 -10.02 0.74
C HIS A 53 -15.91 -9.39 1.33
N ASN A 54 -16.01 -8.78 2.51
CA ASN A 54 -14.86 -8.18 3.18
C ASN A 54 -13.77 -9.21 3.52
N MET A 55 -14.17 -10.41 3.97
CA MET A 55 -13.22 -11.49 4.25
C MET A 55 -12.51 -11.97 2.98
N ALA A 56 -13.22 -12.10 1.86
CA ALA A 56 -12.62 -12.43 0.57
C ALA A 56 -11.58 -11.37 0.15
N GLN A 57 -11.91 -10.09 0.29
CA GLN A 57 -11.00 -8.99 -0.02
C GLN A 57 -9.75 -8.97 0.88
N VAL A 58 -9.91 -9.25 2.18
CA VAL A 58 -8.79 -9.36 3.12
C VAL A 58 -7.88 -10.53 2.74
N ALA A 59 -8.45 -11.68 2.36
CA ALA A 59 -7.69 -12.85 1.94
C ALA A 59 -6.90 -12.57 0.64
N GLU A 60 -7.51 -11.91 -0.33
CA GLU A 60 -6.84 -11.50 -1.58
C GLU A 60 -5.68 -10.53 -1.31
N ASN A 61 -5.90 -9.51 -0.47
CA ASN A 61 -4.86 -8.58 -0.05
C ASN A 61 -3.72 -9.27 0.69
N ALA A 62 -4.02 -10.25 1.55
CA ALA A 62 -3.01 -11.02 2.27
C ALA A 62 -2.13 -11.86 1.32
N GLU A 63 -2.71 -12.49 0.30
CA GLU A 63 -1.95 -13.24 -0.70
C GLU A 63 -1.10 -12.31 -1.57
N ALA A 64 -1.61 -11.16 -2.01
CA ALA A 64 -0.85 -10.15 -2.73
C ALA A 64 0.34 -9.63 -1.92
N ASN A 65 0.13 -9.36 -0.62
CA ASN A 65 1.19 -8.96 0.30
C ASN A 65 2.25 -10.05 0.46
N LYS A 66 1.85 -11.30 0.60
CA LYS A 66 2.77 -12.45 0.69
C LYS A 66 3.64 -12.57 -0.58
N CYS A 67 3.04 -12.45 -1.76
CA CYS A 67 3.79 -12.43 -3.02
C CYS A 67 4.81 -11.28 -3.07
N THR A 68 4.42 -10.10 -2.63
CA THR A 68 5.31 -8.92 -2.55
C THR A 68 6.48 -9.18 -1.60
N MET A 69 6.21 -9.72 -0.41
CA MET A 69 7.24 -10.09 0.56
C MET A 69 8.23 -11.12 0.00
N GLN A 70 7.75 -12.13 -0.72
CA GLN A 70 8.61 -13.13 -1.35
C GLN A 70 9.53 -12.50 -2.40
N ARG A 71 9.04 -11.55 -3.21
CA ARG A 71 9.85 -10.83 -4.20
C ARG A 71 10.92 -9.96 -3.52
N ILE A 72 10.58 -9.26 -2.44
CA ILE A 72 11.54 -8.48 -1.64
C ILE A 72 12.59 -9.40 -1.02
N PHE A 73 12.21 -10.55 -0.48
CA PHE A 73 13.14 -11.52 0.06
C PHE A 73 14.13 -12.04 -1.00
N GLN A 74 13.63 -12.32 -2.21
CA GLN A 74 14.48 -12.72 -3.34
C GLN A 74 15.44 -11.60 -3.78
N LEU A 75 15.01 -10.34 -3.73
CA LEU A 75 15.88 -9.19 -3.95
C LEU A 75 17.00 -9.16 -2.90
N ASN A 76 16.66 -9.30 -1.61
CA ASN A 76 17.64 -9.32 -0.53
C ASN A 76 18.68 -10.44 -0.71
N LEU A 77 18.25 -11.65 -1.07
CA LEU A 77 19.17 -12.75 -1.37
C LEU A 77 20.10 -12.43 -2.55
N ALA A 78 19.59 -11.77 -3.59
CA ALA A 78 20.41 -11.36 -4.72
C ALA A 78 21.44 -10.29 -4.31
N LEU A 79 21.05 -9.33 -3.44
CA LEU A 79 21.93 -8.28 -2.94
C LEU A 79 23.06 -8.84 -2.08
N LEU A 80 22.82 -9.88 -1.26
CA LEU A 80 23.84 -10.51 -0.41
C LEU A 80 25.05 -11.06 -1.19
N SER A 81 24.87 -11.36 -2.47
CA SER A 81 25.97 -11.82 -3.35
C SER A 81 26.68 -10.69 -4.10
N CYS A 82 26.24 -9.43 -3.92
CA CYS A 82 26.81 -8.28 -4.58
C CYS A 82 28.00 -7.71 -3.78
N ASN A 83 29.12 -7.44 -4.48
CA ASN A 83 30.33 -6.85 -3.89
C ASN A 83 30.67 -5.49 -4.50
N THR A 84 29.93 -5.05 -5.52
CA THR A 84 30.15 -3.78 -6.23
C THR A 84 28.83 -3.11 -6.55
N VAL A 85 28.84 -1.77 -6.63
CA VAL A 85 27.67 -0.97 -7.00
C VAL A 85 27.09 -1.43 -8.36
N SER A 86 27.92 -1.80 -9.31
CA SER A 86 27.47 -2.33 -10.60
C SER A 86 26.70 -3.64 -10.49
N GLN A 87 27.10 -4.54 -9.57
CA GLN A 87 26.34 -5.77 -9.31
C GLN A 87 25.02 -5.48 -8.60
N VAL A 88 25.01 -4.56 -7.62
CA VAL A 88 23.78 -4.11 -6.96
C VAL A 88 22.79 -3.56 -7.98
N LEU A 89 23.24 -2.70 -8.88
CA LEU A 89 22.40 -2.16 -9.97
C LEU A 89 21.81 -3.24 -10.85
N LYS A 90 22.62 -4.21 -11.28
CA LYS A 90 22.14 -5.34 -12.11
C LYS A 90 21.11 -6.18 -11.36
N ALA A 91 21.33 -6.43 -10.05
CA ALA A 91 20.41 -7.19 -9.22
C ALA A 91 19.07 -6.43 -9.06
N VAL A 92 19.11 -5.15 -8.71
CA VAL A 92 17.92 -4.29 -8.59
C VAL A 92 17.17 -4.21 -9.91
N SER A 93 17.87 -3.90 -11.02
CA SER A 93 17.28 -3.81 -12.35
C SER A 93 16.62 -5.12 -12.76
N GLY A 94 17.31 -6.24 -12.61
CA GLY A 94 16.78 -7.56 -12.96
C GLY A 94 15.51 -7.91 -12.15
N ARG A 95 15.51 -7.62 -10.85
CA ARG A 95 14.35 -7.90 -9.99
C ARG A 95 13.18 -6.96 -10.26
N LEU A 96 13.43 -5.65 -10.42
CA LEU A 96 12.37 -4.70 -10.79
C LEU A 96 11.69 -5.08 -12.09
N ASN A 97 12.47 -5.45 -13.11
CA ASN A 97 11.93 -5.85 -14.40
C ASN A 97 11.18 -7.18 -14.36
N ASN A 98 11.80 -8.23 -13.80
CA ASN A 98 11.29 -9.59 -13.93
C ASN A 98 10.24 -9.96 -12.85
N ASP A 99 10.46 -9.52 -11.60
CA ASP A 99 9.62 -9.94 -10.47
C ASP A 99 8.51 -8.93 -10.20
N PHE A 100 8.77 -7.62 -10.39
CA PHE A 100 7.81 -6.56 -10.12
C PHE A 100 7.15 -5.99 -11.38
N ASN A 101 7.67 -6.31 -12.56
CA ASN A 101 7.22 -5.73 -13.83
C ASN A 101 7.26 -4.19 -13.85
N LEU A 102 8.32 -3.63 -13.28
CA LEU A 102 8.55 -2.18 -13.15
C LEU A 102 9.83 -1.76 -13.89
N PRO A 103 9.83 -1.72 -15.23
CA PRO A 103 11.02 -1.40 -16.03
C PRO A 103 11.39 0.08 -16.01
N ASN A 104 10.45 0.95 -15.64
CA ASN A 104 10.62 2.41 -15.70
C ASN A 104 11.12 2.94 -14.35
N PHE A 105 12.43 2.90 -14.14
CA PHE A 105 13.04 3.38 -12.89
C PHE A 105 14.38 4.06 -13.16
N CYS A 106 14.81 4.91 -12.23
CA CYS A 106 16.18 5.42 -12.15
C CYS A 106 16.66 5.42 -10.70
N LEU A 107 17.95 5.16 -10.49
CA LEU A 107 18.61 5.21 -9.20
C LEU A 107 19.61 6.35 -9.20
N LEU A 108 19.49 7.24 -8.23
CA LEU A 108 20.29 8.45 -8.10
C LEU A 108 20.98 8.46 -6.73
N LEU A 109 22.28 8.76 -6.73
CA LEU A 109 23.06 8.91 -5.50
C LEU A 109 23.15 10.38 -5.11
N THR A 110 22.87 10.69 -3.87
CA THR A 110 22.94 12.05 -3.29
C THR A 110 24.33 12.37 -2.75
N GLU A 111 25.11 11.36 -2.42
CA GLU A 111 26.47 11.51 -1.94
C GLU A 111 27.46 10.84 -2.91
N SER A 112 28.61 11.48 -3.12
CA SER A 112 29.73 10.89 -3.85
C SER A 112 30.37 9.78 -3.00
N SER A 113 30.52 8.60 -3.55
CA SER A 113 31.20 7.48 -2.86
C SER A 113 32.64 7.88 -2.51
N ARG A 114 33.00 7.79 -1.23
CA ARG A 114 34.38 8.01 -0.75
C ARG A 114 35.34 6.88 -1.14
N LYS A 115 34.82 5.74 -1.59
CA LYS A 115 35.61 4.60 -2.07
C LYS A 115 35.77 4.72 -3.58
N LYS A 116 36.92 4.31 -4.12
CA LYS A 116 37.28 4.27 -5.56
C LYS A 116 36.40 3.29 -6.38
N GLN A 117 35.12 3.14 -6.08
CA GLN A 117 34.19 2.36 -6.89
C GLN A 117 33.72 3.21 -8.06
N THR A 118 33.77 2.66 -9.24
CA THR A 118 33.25 3.30 -10.46
C THR A 118 31.74 3.29 -10.40
N ILE A 119 31.14 4.42 -10.09
CA ILE A 119 29.70 4.64 -10.11
C ILE A 119 29.33 5.06 -11.53
N PRO A 120 28.30 4.45 -12.15
CA PRO A 120 27.84 4.85 -13.48
C PRO A 120 27.46 6.35 -13.51
N PRO A 121 27.87 7.09 -14.57
CA PRO A 121 27.62 8.54 -14.65
C PRO A 121 26.14 8.92 -14.55
N GLU A 122 25.24 8.07 -15.03
CA GLU A 122 23.79 8.26 -14.99
C GLU A 122 23.21 8.33 -13.57
N MET A 123 23.93 7.78 -12.59
CA MET A 123 23.51 7.81 -11.17
C MET A 123 23.94 9.07 -10.43
N HIS A 124 24.87 9.84 -11.01
CA HIS A 124 25.35 11.06 -10.36
C HIS A 124 24.36 12.20 -10.51
N LEU A 125 24.12 12.89 -9.40
CA LEU A 125 23.42 14.17 -9.37
C LEU A 125 24.46 15.28 -9.49
N THR A 126 24.38 16.04 -10.59
CA THR A 126 25.21 17.22 -10.83
C THR A 126 24.56 18.50 -10.27
N ASP A 127 23.25 18.46 -9.99
CA ASP A 127 22.46 19.56 -9.45
C ASP A 127 22.41 19.46 -7.91
N ASN A 128 23.18 20.33 -7.24
CA ASN A 128 23.26 20.33 -5.76
C ASN A 128 21.92 20.62 -5.08
N ALA A 129 21.08 21.48 -5.68
CA ALA A 129 19.76 21.80 -5.11
C ALA A 129 18.82 20.58 -5.17
N LEU A 130 18.91 19.81 -6.26
CA LEU A 130 18.16 18.56 -6.40
C LEU A 130 18.69 17.49 -5.42
N ALA A 131 20.01 17.37 -5.26
CA ALA A 131 20.63 16.45 -4.31
C ALA A 131 20.20 16.75 -2.87
N GLU A 132 20.15 18.01 -2.47
CA GLU A 132 19.70 18.45 -1.15
C GLU A 132 18.21 18.11 -0.92
N ARG A 133 17.34 18.37 -1.91
CA ARG A 133 15.91 18.02 -1.83
C ARG A 133 15.68 16.50 -1.71
N LEU A 134 16.45 15.70 -2.45
CA LEU A 134 16.36 14.25 -2.39
C LEU A 134 16.95 13.67 -1.10
N SER A 135 18.03 14.25 -0.58
CA SER A 135 18.62 13.83 0.71
C SER A 135 17.70 14.11 1.90
N GLY A 136 16.79 15.08 1.78
CA GLY A 136 15.76 15.36 2.79
C GLY A 136 14.61 14.35 2.82
N LEU A 137 14.54 13.41 1.86
CA LEU A 137 13.50 12.40 1.81
C LEU A 137 13.78 11.28 2.83
N ASN A 138 12.99 11.21 3.89
CA ASN A 138 13.20 10.26 4.99
C ASN A 138 12.29 9.01 4.92
N LYS A 139 11.23 9.05 4.10
CA LYS A 139 10.26 7.96 3.93
C LYS A 139 9.91 7.81 2.46
N PRO A 140 9.54 6.61 2.01
CA PRO A 140 9.01 6.42 0.68
C PRO A 140 7.77 7.30 0.45
N LYS A 141 7.65 7.85 -0.75
CA LYS A 141 6.55 8.73 -1.13
C LYS A 141 5.98 8.30 -2.47
N CYS A 142 4.69 7.96 -2.47
CA CYS A 142 3.89 7.77 -3.69
C CYS A 142 3.23 9.09 -4.07
N ALA A 143 3.23 9.44 -5.36
CA ALA A 143 2.64 10.68 -5.87
C ALA A 143 2.37 10.60 -7.37
N ASN A 144 1.43 11.40 -7.86
CA ASN A 144 1.15 11.57 -9.30
C ASN A 144 2.03 12.64 -9.95
N LYS A 145 2.99 13.19 -9.20
CA LYS A 145 3.98 14.16 -9.69
C LYS A 145 5.35 13.84 -9.14
N LEU A 146 6.38 14.04 -9.96
CA LEU A 146 7.76 13.98 -9.52
C LEU A 146 8.07 15.10 -8.51
N LEU A 147 9.02 14.83 -7.61
CA LEU A 147 9.55 15.85 -6.70
C LEU A 147 10.22 17.00 -7.44
N ASP A 148 10.76 16.73 -8.62
CA ASP A 148 11.32 17.72 -9.53
C ASP A 148 11.11 17.26 -10.97
N GLU A 149 10.63 18.16 -11.84
CA GLU A 149 10.36 17.85 -13.25
C GLU A 149 11.60 17.43 -14.05
N LYS A 150 12.80 17.83 -13.58
CA LYS A 150 14.05 17.40 -14.20
C LYS A 150 14.27 15.89 -14.12
N LEU A 151 13.64 15.23 -13.16
CA LEU A 151 13.76 13.78 -12.95
C LEU A 151 13.07 12.97 -14.04
N ILE A 152 12.09 13.53 -14.75
CA ILE A 152 11.43 12.85 -15.88
C ILE A 152 12.42 12.41 -16.95
N LYS A 153 13.45 13.22 -17.22
CA LYS A 153 14.50 12.95 -18.20
C LYS A 153 15.46 11.82 -17.78
N ARG A 154 15.39 11.41 -16.52
CA ARG A 154 16.20 10.30 -15.97
C ARG A 154 15.47 8.97 -16.04
N LEU A 155 14.16 8.99 -16.25
CA LEU A 155 13.35 7.79 -16.41
C LEU A 155 13.40 7.31 -17.87
N PRO A 156 13.44 5.99 -18.11
CA PRO A 156 13.37 5.41 -19.45
C PRO A 156 12.11 5.78 -20.23
N ASP A 157 10.96 5.86 -19.53
CA ASP A 157 9.67 6.23 -20.11
C ASP A 157 9.17 7.54 -19.45
N PRO A 158 9.10 8.64 -20.22
CA PRO A 158 8.63 9.93 -19.73
C PRO A 158 7.10 10.00 -19.55
N ASP A 159 6.33 9.03 -20.10
CA ASP A 159 4.86 9.04 -20.09
C ASP A 159 4.30 8.44 -18.77
N ALA A 160 5.11 8.34 -17.73
CA ALA A 160 4.65 7.89 -16.43
C ALA A 160 3.76 8.95 -15.75
N GLU A 161 2.65 8.50 -15.15
CA GLU A 161 1.64 9.34 -14.47
C GLU A 161 1.62 9.15 -12.96
N SER A 162 2.25 8.12 -12.45
CA SER A 162 2.43 7.90 -11.01
C SER A 162 3.86 7.50 -10.68
N PHE A 163 4.34 7.89 -9.51
CA PHE A 163 5.74 7.77 -9.11
C PHE A 163 5.88 7.31 -7.67
N LEU A 164 6.83 6.40 -7.46
CA LEU A 164 7.35 6.04 -6.16
C LEU A 164 8.74 6.67 -6.00
N HIS A 165 8.94 7.46 -4.98
CA HIS A 165 10.24 7.99 -4.54
C HIS A 165 10.67 7.19 -3.31
N LEU A 166 11.65 6.32 -3.48
CA LEU A 166 12.16 5.43 -2.44
C LEU A 166 13.53 5.89 -1.98
N PRO A 167 13.66 6.49 -0.78
CA PRO A 167 14.95 6.85 -0.23
C PRO A 167 15.78 5.61 0.10
N LEU A 168 17.04 5.61 -0.28
CA LEU A 168 18.03 4.63 0.09
C LEU A 168 18.75 5.13 1.35
N ARG A 169 18.40 4.58 2.50
CA ARG A 169 18.87 5.08 3.79
C ARG A 169 19.90 4.15 4.41
N PHE A 170 21.03 4.73 4.77
CA PHE A 170 22.09 4.06 5.52
C PHE A 170 22.49 4.92 6.72
N ASN A 171 22.50 4.34 7.92
CA ASN A 171 22.81 5.04 9.18
C ASN A 171 22.05 6.38 9.32
N GLU A 172 20.73 6.33 9.16
CA GLU A 172 19.80 7.47 9.25
C GLU A 172 19.99 8.57 8.19
N ARG A 173 20.90 8.39 7.24
CA ARG A 173 21.12 9.32 6.12
C ARG A 173 20.57 8.75 4.83
N THR A 174 20.05 9.60 3.99
CA THR A 174 19.65 9.23 2.64
C THR A 174 20.85 9.40 1.72
N ILE A 175 21.42 8.28 1.27
CA ILE A 175 22.58 8.21 0.38
C ILE A 175 22.21 8.20 -1.09
N GLY A 176 20.95 7.96 -1.40
CA GLY A 176 20.41 7.89 -2.75
C GLY A 176 18.91 7.81 -2.75
N VAL A 177 18.31 7.85 -3.93
CA VAL A 177 16.87 7.69 -4.15
C VAL A 177 16.66 6.81 -5.38
N LEU A 178 15.83 5.78 -5.23
CA LEU A 178 15.28 5.01 -6.33
C LEU A 178 13.92 5.60 -6.69
N ILE A 179 13.77 6.04 -7.95
CA ILE A 179 12.52 6.58 -8.48
C ILE A 179 11.96 5.56 -9.45
N ILE A 180 10.70 5.20 -9.28
CA ILE A 180 9.99 4.27 -10.16
C ILE A 180 8.77 5.00 -10.70
N GLY A 181 8.58 4.96 -12.02
CA GLY A 181 7.44 5.53 -12.72
C GLY A 181 6.51 4.45 -13.24
N HIS A 182 5.20 4.70 -13.25
CA HIS A 182 4.20 3.82 -13.85
C HIS A 182 3.16 4.62 -14.63
N LYS A 183 2.64 4.03 -15.72
CA LYS A 183 1.64 4.70 -16.60
C LYS A 183 0.27 4.82 -15.96
N ASP A 184 -0.12 3.87 -15.12
CA ASP A 184 -1.37 3.93 -14.39
C ASP A 184 -1.26 4.93 -13.23
N PRO A 185 -2.06 6.02 -13.20
CA PRO A 185 -2.02 7.01 -12.14
C PRO A 185 -2.44 6.48 -10.78
N ALA A 186 -3.17 5.35 -10.73
CA ALA A 186 -3.61 4.71 -9.49
C ALA A 186 -2.56 3.77 -8.89
N TYR A 187 -1.52 3.37 -9.66
CA TYR A 187 -0.55 2.36 -9.23
C TYR A 187 0.26 2.82 -8.01
N PHE A 188 0.79 4.03 -8.05
CA PHE A 188 1.48 4.68 -6.93
C PHE A 188 0.65 5.85 -6.37
N ALA A 189 -0.62 5.56 -6.04
CA ALA A 189 -1.50 6.56 -5.44
C ALA A 189 -0.92 7.09 -4.11
N PRO A 190 -1.17 8.36 -3.74
CA PRO A 190 -0.56 8.99 -2.55
C PRO A 190 -0.81 8.26 -1.22
N ASN A 191 -1.87 7.45 -1.13
CA ASN A 191 -2.24 6.70 0.06
C ASN A 191 -1.81 5.22 0.01
N THR A 192 -0.99 4.82 -0.97
CA THR A 192 -0.49 3.45 -1.07
C THR A 192 0.43 3.14 0.12
N PRO A 193 0.21 2.03 0.84
CA PRO A 193 1.09 1.60 1.93
C PRO A 193 2.52 1.38 1.42
N THR A 194 3.52 1.90 2.15
CA THR A 194 4.92 1.90 1.72
C THR A 194 5.87 1.15 2.65
N GLU A 195 5.34 0.44 3.67
CA GLU A 195 6.16 -0.24 4.67
C GLU A 195 7.11 -1.28 4.04
N PHE A 196 6.58 -2.13 3.14
CA PHE A 196 7.39 -3.14 2.46
C PHE A 196 8.43 -2.53 1.53
N VAL A 197 8.07 -1.43 0.89
CA VAL A 197 8.97 -0.72 -0.03
C VAL A 197 10.11 -0.05 0.74
N SER A 198 9.85 0.44 1.96
CA SER A 198 10.88 0.98 2.85
C SER A 198 11.99 -0.04 3.14
N LEU A 199 11.60 -1.30 3.46
CA LEU A 199 12.55 -2.39 3.68
C LEU A 199 13.42 -2.67 2.45
N MET A 200 12.85 -2.56 1.25
CA MET A 200 13.61 -2.69 -0.01
C MET A 200 14.66 -1.57 -0.14
N GLY A 201 14.30 -0.33 0.18
CA GLY A 201 15.22 0.80 0.15
C GLY A 201 16.39 0.67 1.11
N GLU A 202 16.13 0.21 2.33
CA GLU A 202 17.15 -0.06 3.35
C GLU A 202 18.09 -1.20 2.91
N ALA A 203 17.54 -2.27 2.34
CA ALA A 203 18.33 -3.38 1.83
C ALA A 203 19.29 -2.93 0.71
N ILE A 204 18.80 -2.15 -0.26
CA ILE A 204 19.65 -1.64 -1.36
C ILE A 204 20.74 -0.69 -0.83
N ALA A 205 20.44 0.11 0.19
CA ALA A 205 21.37 1.08 0.77
C ALA A 205 22.52 0.44 1.58
N THR A 206 22.34 -0.79 2.04
CA THR A 206 23.31 -1.50 2.90
C THR A 206 24.42 -2.16 2.09
N HIS A 207 24.24 -2.35 0.79
CA HIS A 207 25.17 -2.99 -0.13
C HIS A 207 25.82 -2.02 -1.09
#